data_6ef4ac992d9f81e7f6b23882777cd867
#
_entry.id   6ef4ac992d9f81e7f6b23882777cd867
#
_cell.length_a   1.000
_cell.length_b   1.000
_cell.length_c   1.000
_cell.angle_alpha   90.00
_cell.angle_beta   90.00
_cell.angle_gamma   90.00
#
_symmetry.space_group_name_H-M   'P 1'
#
loop_
_entity.id
_entity.type
_entity.pdbx_description
1 polymer ?
#
loop_
_entity_poly.entity_id
_entity_poly.type
_entity_poly.pdbx_seq_one_letter_code
_entity_poly.pdbx_strand_id
1 'polypeptide(L)'
;MKTIWGAVLLAMMMLATAALAADLVTPKVGAAVCAPEEENGSVVLHEAPDGRSETLMRYFQGAPLQVLDLADGWAHVRMGMTGESLEGYIRQERLKYGAEAMREVQQYAEMPGFDEDTPVYEACDEQSGVIDILAAPGGVKLMGYNGRWAAVWGENGFIPMTGTIRPQRWTSSWMVLPLAGELTRDEAARKLREMVPQKREEWNISEVYTDARVLDEDMRWDCSGLVYEPLTGETFYHVYMNDPLLMDGRKWSMDTLMVKMSAKGEVMEVYNTLPQTGVAVCAPVEESDTVTLYAEPDESSDMLFHYYSGMVAEVLEVQRAWIRVRIGQGEAALEGWMPARDLTYGVWRERDVAHVVRWYTAEAGEQAVYAAPDESAKVLRQTLPSGIVEVNGIGTDGWVQLSWYDNEPVTGFTRLGEDAELGKPMRAEVYHVDPLDDELSFEEAEEKAREYAWQYGKKHGKGWKRSKKAVDGAACEMQLMYVEQTRQADYCVWFYQAGNEEDGIAVEMTPQGELIASDEGFG
;
A
#
# COMPACT_ATOMS: atom_id res chain seq x y z
N MET A 1 -13.18 10.78 -53.66
CA MET A 1 -11.88 10.94 -52.97
C MET A 1 -11.85 10.36 -51.55
N LYS A 2 -12.86 10.53 -50.71
CA LYS A 2 -12.88 9.99 -49.33
C LYS A 2 -12.79 8.46 -49.23
N THR A 3 -13.34 7.71 -50.18
CA THR A 3 -13.32 6.23 -50.21
C THR A 3 -11.96 5.63 -50.59
N ILE A 4 -11.14 6.35 -51.35
CA ILE A 4 -9.81 5.88 -51.76
C ILE A 4 -8.82 6.00 -50.59
N TRP A 5 -8.92 7.07 -49.80
CA TRP A 5 -8.06 7.26 -48.63
C TRP A 5 -8.31 6.22 -47.50
N GLY A 6 -9.58 5.82 -47.30
CA GLY A 6 -9.91 4.76 -46.35
C GLY A 6 -9.33 3.39 -46.75
N ALA A 7 -9.37 3.05 -48.05
CA ALA A 7 -8.80 1.81 -48.57
C ALA A 7 -7.26 1.78 -48.49
N VAL A 8 -6.60 2.92 -48.73
CA VAL A 8 -5.14 3.05 -48.64
C VAL A 8 -4.70 2.95 -47.15
N LEU A 9 -5.43 3.58 -46.22
CA LEU A 9 -5.13 3.48 -44.78
C LEU A 9 -5.30 2.06 -44.27
N LEU A 10 -6.37 1.36 -44.67
CA LEU A 10 -6.63 -0.02 -44.33
C LEU A 10 -5.57 -0.96 -44.90
N ALA A 11 -5.15 -0.74 -46.15
CA ALA A 11 -4.07 -1.49 -46.78
C ALA A 11 -2.70 -1.25 -46.09
N MET A 12 -2.40 -0.01 -45.69
CA MET A 12 -1.19 0.29 -44.92
C MET A 12 -1.22 -0.35 -43.53
N MET A 13 -2.36 -0.35 -42.82
CA MET A 13 -2.51 -1.06 -41.57
C MET A 13 -2.33 -2.57 -41.74
N MET A 14 -2.93 -3.19 -42.74
CA MET A 14 -2.74 -4.61 -43.01
C MET A 14 -1.30 -4.97 -43.42
N LEU A 15 -0.60 -4.11 -44.15
CA LEU A 15 0.81 -4.29 -44.48
C LEU A 15 1.71 -4.13 -43.26
N ALA A 16 1.41 -3.18 -42.36
CA ALA A 16 2.14 -2.98 -41.14
C ALA A 16 1.97 -4.17 -40.18
N THR A 17 0.74 -4.68 -40.00
CA THR A 17 0.48 -5.87 -39.18
C THR A 17 1.13 -7.15 -39.76
N ALA A 18 1.12 -7.30 -41.09
CA ALA A 18 1.78 -8.43 -41.75
C ALA A 18 3.31 -8.36 -41.62
N ALA A 19 3.90 -7.16 -41.69
CA ALA A 19 5.34 -6.96 -41.50
C ALA A 19 5.74 -7.27 -40.08
N LEU A 20 4.96 -6.80 -39.08
CA LEU A 20 5.20 -7.11 -37.65
C LEU A 20 5.08 -8.61 -37.37
N ALA A 21 4.02 -9.26 -37.89
CA ALA A 21 3.82 -10.69 -37.73
C ALA A 21 4.96 -11.51 -38.38
N ALA A 22 5.52 -11.05 -39.50
CA ALA A 22 6.66 -11.70 -40.14
C ALA A 22 7.96 -11.54 -39.31
N ASP A 23 8.15 -10.40 -38.65
CA ASP A 23 9.33 -10.16 -37.82
C ASP A 23 9.36 -11.02 -36.53
N LEU A 24 8.19 -11.31 -35.96
CA LEU A 24 8.06 -12.18 -34.79
C LEU A 24 8.43 -13.65 -35.06
N VAL A 25 8.32 -14.13 -36.27
CA VAL A 25 8.66 -15.53 -36.65
C VAL A 25 10.03 -15.65 -37.27
N THR A 26 10.70 -14.55 -37.59
CA THR A 26 12.04 -14.57 -38.15
C THR A 26 13.06 -14.88 -37.06
N PRO A 27 13.79 -16.03 -37.13
CA PRO A 27 14.77 -16.39 -36.13
C PRO A 27 15.87 -15.33 -35.99
N LYS A 28 16.07 -14.84 -34.77
CA LYS A 28 17.11 -13.87 -34.42
C LYS A 28 17.62 -14.12 -32.99
N VAL A 29 18.88 -13.77 -32.75
CA VAL A 29 19.50 -13.78 -31.42
C VAL A 29 18.86 -12.68 -30.56
N GLY A 30 18.76 -12.90 -29.26
CA GLY A 30 18.19 -11.97 -28.29
C GLY A 30 16.90 -12.47 -27.65
N ALA A 31 16.01 -11.56 -27.27
CA ALA A 31 14.77 -11.89 -26.59
C ALA A 31 13.82 -12.72 -27.47
N ALA A 32 13.19 -13.70 -26.86
CA ALA A 32 12.13 -14.51 -27.47
C ALA A 32 11.18 -15.05 -26.38
N VAL A 33 10.09 -15.65 -26.81
CA VAL A 33 9.15 -16.38 -25.93
C VAL A 33 8.80 -17.74 -26.52
N CYS A 34 8.47 -18.68 -25.66
CA CYS A 34 7.93 -19.98 -26.05
C CYS A 34 6.57 -19.81 -26.75
N ALA A 35 6.43 -20.42 -27.93
CA ALA A 35 5.22 -20.35 -28.75
C ALA A 35 4.89 -21.77 -29.29
N PRO A 36 4.25 -22.65 -28.51
CA PRO A 36 3.84 -23.97 -28.95
C PRO A 36 2.81 -23.88 -30.09
N GLU A 37 2.59 -24.96 -30.83
CA GLU A 37 1.59 -25.01 -31.90
C GLU A 37 0.17 -24.87 -31.36
N GLU A 38 -0.09 -25.52 -30.23
CA GLU A 38 -1.39 -25.50 -29.57
C GLU A 38 -1.40 -24.43 -28.49
N GLU A 39 -2.47 -23.65 -28.44
CA GLU A 39 -2.70 -22.75 -27.32
C GLU A 39 -2.72 -23.55 -26.00
N ASN A 40 -2.11 -23.01 -24.95
CA ASN A 40 -1.91 -23.71 -23.68
C ASN A 40 -0.97 -24.93 -23.76
N GLY A 41 -0.23 -25.09 -24.85
CA GLY A 41 0.80 -26.11 -24.99
C GLY A 41 2.09 -25.77 -24.27
N SER A 42 3.07 -26.67 -24.41
CA SER A 42 4.42 -26.46 -23.87
C SER A 42 5.48 -26.67 -24.94
N VAL A 43 6.61 -26.01 -24.75
CA VAL A 43 7.81 -26.15 -25.57
C VAL A 43 8.86 -26.94 -24.80
N VAL A 44 9.51 -27.91 -25.44
CA VAL A 44 10.53 -28.74 -24.81
C VAL A 44 11.90 -28.07 -24.93
N LEU A 45 12.57 -27.91 -23.80
CA LEU A 45 14.00 -27.62 -23.73
C LEU A 45 14.81 -28.92 -23.70
N HIS A 46 15.67 -29.08 -24.65
CA HIS A 46 16.53 -30.26 -24.83
C HIS A 46 17.97 -29.97 -24.40
N GLU A 47 18.68 -31.01 -23.91
CA GLU A 47 20.10 -30.91 -23.57
C GLU A 47 20.99 -30.65 -24.80
N ALA A 48 20.63 -31.20 -25.95
CA ALA A 48 21.36 -31.08 -27.22
C ALA A 48 20.38 -30.74 -28.37
N PRO A 49 20.88 -30.25 -29.54
CA PRO A 49 20.04 -29.93 -30.70
C PRO A 49 19.56 -31.19 -31.43
N ASP A 50 19.00 -32.11 -30.70
CA ASP A 50 18.42 -33.36 -31.16
C ASP A 50 17.11 -33.65 -30.39
N GLY A 51 16.02 -33.90 -31.10
CA GLY A 51 14.72 -34.21 -30.47
C GLY A 51 14.69 -35.54 -29.71
N ARG A 52 15.78 -36.33 -29.74
CA ARG A 52 15.98 -37.57 -28.97
C ARG A 52 16.85 -37.35 -27.73
N SER A 53 17.50 -36.20 -27.60
CA SER A 53 18.28 -35.86 -26.42
C SER A 53 17.40 -35.73 -25.18
N GLU A 54 18.02 -35.68 -24.00
CA GLU A 54 17.33 -35.51 -22.73
C GLU A 54 16.44 -34.26 -22.72
N THR A 55 15.25 -34.42 -22.15
CA THR A 55 14.34 -33.32 -21.90
C THR A 55 14.70 -32.68 -20.55
N LEU A 56 15.26 -31.49 -20.56
CA LEU A 56 15.60 -30.75 -19.35
C LEU A 56 14.35 -30.20 -18.66
N MET A 57 13.47 -29.56 -19.44
CA MET A 57 12.26 -28.93 -18.94
C MET A 57 11.22 -28.75 -20.06
N ARG A 58 9.95 -28.59 -19.69
CA ARG A 58 8.87 -28.16 -20.59
C ARG A 58 8.39 -26.81 -20.13
N TYR A 59 8.52 -25.79 -20.97
CA TYR A 59 8.10 -24.44 -20.67
C TYR A 59 6.75 -24.12 -21.32
N PHE A 60 5.89 -23.40 -20.60
CA PHE A 60 4.58 -23.05 -21.07
C PHE A 60 4.63 -21.90 -22.09
N GLN A 61 3.53 -21.72 -22.84
CA GLN A 61 3.39 -20.61 -23.77
C GLN A 61 3.65 -19.27 -23.09
N GLY A 62 4.39 -18.40 -23.77
CA GLY A 62 4.75 -17.07 -23.28
C GLY A 62 5.93 -17.05 -22.29
N ALA A 63 6.50 -18.20 -21.90
CA ALA A 63 7.70 -18.22 -21.08
C ALA A 63 8.85 -17.50 -21.81
N PRO A 64 9.45 -16.44 -21.22
CA PRO A 64 10.50 -15.66 -21.85
C PRO A 64 11.85 -16.37 -21.80
N LEU A 65 12.68 -16.06 -22.78
CA LEU A 65 14.01 -16.62 -22.92
C LEU A 65 14.93 -15.69 -23.73
N GLN A 66 16.22 -15.93 -23.63
CA GLN A 66 17.24 -15.34 -24.46
C GLN A 66 17.78 -16.36 -25.46
N VAL A 67 17.69 -16.09 -26.75
CA VAL A 67 18.36 -16.85 -27.81
C VAL A 67 19.81 -16.45 -27.85
N LEU A 68 20.70 -17.40 -27.63
CA LEU A 68 22.16 -17.20 -27.61
C LEU A 68 22.76 -17.46 -28.98
N ASP A 69 22.27 -18.47 -29.70
CA ASP A 69 22.73 -18.87 -31.03
C ASP A 69 21.64 -19.60 -31.82
N LEU A 70 21.80 -19.68 -33.11
CA LEU A 70 20.87 -20.31 -34.06
C LEU A 70 21.61 -21.20 -35.06
N ALA A 71 21.29 -22.49 -35.09
CA ALA A 71 21.89 -23.44 -36.03
C ALA A 71 20.91 -24.56 -36.38
N ASP A 72 20.85 -24.96 -37.64
CA ASP A 72 20.18 -26.18 -38.14
C ASP A 72 18.72 -26.37 -37.66
N GLY A 73 17.94 -25.27 -37.58
CA GLY A 73 16.56 -25.31 -37.10
C GLY A 73 16.41 -25.38 -35.58
N TRP A 74 17.52 -25.25 -34.83
CA TRP A 74 17.55 -25.17 -33.39
C TRP A 74 18.02 -23.79 -32.90
N ALA A 75 17.48 -23.35 -31.78
CA ALA A 75 17.94 -22.19 -31.01
C ALA A 75 18.62 -22.69 -29.73
N HIS A 76 19.88 -22.31 -29.52
CA HIS A 76 20.51 -22.40 -28.21
C HIS A 76 19.99 -21.29 -27.36
N VAL A 77 19.39 -21.60 -26.22
CA VAL A 77 18.66 -20.63 -25.43
C VAL A 77 19.04 -20.69 -23.95
N ARG A 78 18.88 -19.56 -23.28
CA ARG A 78 18.85 -19.44 -21.82
C ARG A 78 17.43 -19.05 -21.42
N MET A 79 16.82 -19.84 -20.54
CA MET A 79 15.46 -19.58 -20.09
C MET A 79 15.44 -18.46 -19.05
N GLY A 80 14.40 -17.63 -19.06
CA GLY A 80 14.31 -16.43 -18.24
C GLY A 80 15.03 -15.22 -18.85
N MET A 81 14.98 -14.08 -18.14
CA MET A 81 15.54 -12.80 -18.63
C MET A 81 16.73 -12.30 -17.80
N THR A 82 16.88 -12.79 -16.59
CA THR A 82 17.91 -12.36 -15.61
C THR A 82 18.34 -13.55 -14.76
N GLY A 83 19.57 -13.52 -14.26
CA GLY A 83 20.08 -14.50 -13.29
C GLY A 83 20.54 -15.84 -13.88
N GLU A 84 20.78 -16.79 -12.99
CA GLU A 84 21.11 -18.18 -13.35
C GLU A 84 19.86 -18.90 -13.84
N SER A 85 19.97 -19.57 -14.96
CA SER A 85 18.84 -20.16 -15.65
C SER A 85 19.27 -21.36 -16.47
N LEU A 86 18.30 -22.24 -16.75
CA LEU A 86 18.56 -23.45 -17.50
C LEU A 86 18.92 -23.10 -18.96
N GLU A 87 20.05 -23.59 -19.45
CA GLU A 87 20.43 -23.50 -20.86
C GLU A 87 20.15 -24.81 -21.59
N GLY A 88 19.84 -24.71 -22.89
CA GLY A 88 19.58 -25.85 -23.74
C GLY A 88 19.12 -25.47 -25.13
N TYR A 89 18.44 -26.38 -25.79
CA TYR A 89 18.05 -26.24 -27.19
C TYR A 89 16.54 -26.35 -27.39
N ILE A 90 15.97 -25.40 -28.15
CA ILE A 90 14.57 -25.40 -28.54
C ILE A 90 14.46 -25.34 -30.07
N ARG A 91 13.48 -26.01 -30.66
CA ARG A 91 13.18 -25.85 -32.08
C ARG A 91 12.81 -24.39 -32.40
N GLN A 92 13.46 -23.82 -33.42
CA GLN A 92 13.26 -22.42 -33.82
C GLN A 92 11.79 -22.09 -34.13
N GLU A 93 11.05 -23.01 -34.71
CA GLU A 93 9.63 -22.89 -35.03
C GLU A 93 8.69 -22.82 -33.80
N ARG A 94 9.21 -23.15 -32.62
CA ARG A 94 8.50 -23.10 -31.34
C ARG A 94 8.74 -21.79 -30.57
N LEU A 95 9.31 -20.80 -31.22
CA LEU A 95 9.64 -19.51 -30.62
C LEU A 95 8.99 -18.36 -31.40
N LYS A 96 8.68 -17.28 -30.70
CA LYS A 96 8.45 -15.95 -31.23
C LYS A 96 9.56 -15.03 -30.77
N TYR A 97 10.09 -14.22 -31.67
CA TYR A 97 11.33 -13.49 -31.48
C TYR A 97 11.10 -11.98 -31.30
N GLY A 98 11.93 -11.35 -30.47
CA GLY A 98 11.91 -9.92 -30.21
C GLY A 98 11.14 -9.54 -28.95
N ALA A 99 11.35 -8.32 -28.49
CA ALA A 99 10.68 -7.79 -27.31
C ALA A 99 9.16 -7.66 -27.50
N GLU A 100 8.72 -7.43 -28.74
CA GLU A 100 7.31 -7.36 -29.11
C GLU A 100 6.59 -8.67 -28.82
N ALA A 101 7.26 -9.81 -29.02
CA ALA A 101 6.70 -11.14 -28.77
C ALA A 101 6.28 -11.32 -27.30
N MET A 102 6.95 -10.66 -26.37
CA MET A 102 6.61 -10.70 -24.95
C MET A 102 5.26 -10.06 -24.62
N ARG A 103 4.72 -9.23 -25.49
CA ARG A 103 3.40 -8.57 -25.36
C ARG A 103 2.34 -9.24 -26.23
N GLU A 104 2.73 -9.79 -27.37
CA GLU A 104 1.82 -10.41 -28.35
C GLU A 104 1.44 -11.85 -27.95
N VAL A 105 2.37 -12.60 -27.34
CA VAL A 105 2.14 -14.00 -26.97
C VAL A 105 1.54 -14.09 -25.56
N GLN A 106 0.29 -14.57 -25.48
CA GLN A 106 -0.39 -14.80 -24.21
C GLN A 106 0.44 -15.72 -23.31
N GLN A 107 0.68 -15.31 -22.07
CA GLN A 107 1.33 -16.16 -21.10
C GLN A 107 0.38 -17.19 -20.48
N TYR A 108 0.94 -18.37 -20.21
CA TYR A 108 0.32 -19.43 -19.41
C TYR A 108 1.24 -19.77 -18.25
N ALA A 109 0.69 -19.97 -17.09
CA ALA A 109 1.41 -20.31 -15.88
C ALA A 109 0.50 -21.04 -14.89
N GLU A 110 1.06 -21.69 -13.90
CA GLU A 110 0.35 -22.17 -12.73
C GLU A 110 0.84 -21.40 -11.49
N MET A 111 -0.04 -21.18 -10.53
CA MET A 111 0.28 -20.54 -9.26
C MET A 111 -0.18 -21.45 -8.11
N PRO A 112 0.61 -22.49 -7.77
CA PRO A 112 0.29 -23.33 -6.62
C PRO A 112 0.43 -22.53 -5.31
N GLY A 113 -0.45 -22.83 -4.35
CA GLY A 113 -0.27 -22.41 -2.97
C GLY A 113 0.67 -23.35 -2.22
N PHE A 114 1.34 -22.80 -1.20
CA PHE A 114 2.21 -23.55 -0.30
C PHE A 114 1.72 -23.37 1.15
N ASP A 115 1.66 -24.47 1.87
CA ASP A 115 1.28 -24.50 3.29
C ASP A 115 2.52 -24.50 4.20
N GLU A 116 3.70 -24.76 3.64
CA GLU A 116 5.00 -24.79 4.33
C GLU A 116 6.04 -24.00 3.54
N ASP A 117 7.02 -23.44 4.25
CA ASP A 117 8.16 -22.74 3.64
C ASP A 117 8.85 -23.64 2.63
N THR A 118 8.97 -23.14 1.39
CA THR A 118 9.45 -23.94 0.27
C THR A 118 10.77 -23.36 -0.25
N PRO A 119 11.89 -24.14 -0.19
CA PRO A 119 13.17 -23.67 -0.71
C PRO A 119 13.17 -23.60 -2.24
N VAL A 120 13.75 -22.52 -2.76
CA VAL A 120 14.05 -22.34 -4.20
C VAL A 120 15.52 -22.68 -4.41
N TYR A 121 15.78 -23.61 -5.31
CA TYR A 121 17.10 -24.11 -5.60
C TYR A 121 17.66 -23.49 -6.89
N GLU A 122 19.00 -23.34 -6.93
CA GLU A 122 19.74 -22.83 -8.08
C GLU A 122 19.64 -23.75 -9.31
N ALA A 123 19.54 -25.07 -9.09
CA ALA A 123 19.40 -26.08 -10.12
C ALA A 123 18.32 -27.11 -9.75
N CYS A 124 17.93 -27.95 -10.72
CA CYS A 124 17.02 -29.09 -10.51
C CYS A 124 17.63 -30.20 -9.65
N ASP A 125 18.26 -29.83 -8.54
CA ASP A 125 18.96 -30.71 -7.61
C ASP A 125 18.87 -30.18 -6.18
N GLU A 126 18.38 -30.99 -5.25
CA GLU A 126 18.26 -30.60 -3.82
C GLU A 126 19.63 -30.41 -3.13
N GLN A 127 20.72 -30.80 -3.77
CA GLN A 127 22.09 -30.57 -3.30
C GLN A 127 22.69 -29.27 -3.84
N SER A 128 22.00 -28.59 -4.77
CA SER A 128 22.40 -27.27 -5.24
C SER A 128 22.14 -26.19 -4.16
N GLY A 129 22.67 -25.00 -4.37
CA GLY A 129 22.45 -23.87 -3.46
C GLY A 129 20.95 -23.51 -3.35
N VAL A 130 20.50 -23.21 -2.13
CA VAL A 130 19.19 -22.57 -1.90
C VAL A 130 19.38 -21.08 -2.10
N ILE A 131 18.68 -20.52 -3.08
CA ILE A 131 18.78 -19.10 -3.45
C ILE A 131 17.69 -18.23 -2.80
N ASP A 132 16.54 -18.87 -2.45
CA ASP A 132 15.44 -18.19 -1.73
C ASP A 132 14.59 -19.22 -0.97
N ILE A 133 13.72 -18.72 -0.09
CA ILE A 133 12.70 -19.50 0.62
C ILE A 133 11.35 -18.81 0.43
N LEU A 134 10.43 -19.48 -0.23
CA LEU A 134 9.05 -19.03 -0.37
C LEU A 134 8.32 -19.24 0.95
N ALA A 135 7.99 -18.15 1.62
CA ALA A 135 7.31 -18.20 2.92
C ALA A 135 5.85 -18.68 2.78
N ALA A 136 5.41 -19.53 3.68
CA ALA A 136 4.04 -19.99 3.78
C ALA A 136 3.22 -19.11 4.77
N PRO A 137 1.87 -18.97 4.56
CA PRO A 137 1.16 -19.39 3.37
C PRO A 137 1.45 -18.47 2.18
N GLY A 138 1.67 -19.05 1.00
CA GLY A 138 2.04 -18.28 -0.18
C GLY A 138 1.76 -19.01 -1.48
N GLY A 139 2.06 -18.34 -2.59
CA GLY A 139 1.98 -18.91 -3.93
C GLY A 139 3.08 -18.34 -4.82
N VAL A 140 3.50 -19.10 -5.82
CA VAL A 140 4.51 -18.66 -6.76
C VAL A 140 4.13 -19.03 -8.20
N LYS A 141 4.46 -18.15 -9.13
CA LYS A 141 4.19 -18.36 -10.56
C LYS A 141 5.18 -19.34 -11.14
N LEU A 142 4.70 -20.45 -11.72
CA LEU A 142 5.47 -21.47 -12.38
C LEU A 142 5.38 -21.35 -13.90
N MET A 143 6.53 -21.35 -14.58
CA MET A 143 6.64 -21.19 -16.02
C MET A 143 6.98 -22.46 -16.78
N GLY A 144 7.36 -23.53 -16.08
CA GLY A 144 7.74 -24.80 -16.69
C GLY A 144 7.82 -25.92 -15.68
N TYR A 145 7.90 -27.16 -16.19
CA TYR A 145 7.88 -28.36 -15.36
C TYR A 145 8.48 -29.56 -16.09
N ASN A 146 9.22 -30.46 -15.38
CA ASN A 146 9.79 -31.65 -15.94
C ASN A 146 9.32 -32.96 -15.28
N GLY A 147 8.28 -32.92 -14.45
CA GLY A 147 7.74 -34.09 -13.75
C GLY A 147 8.21 -34.18 -12.29
N ARG A 148 9.33 -33.58 -11.92
CA ARG A 148 9.87 -33.52 -10.56
C ARG A 148 10.18 -32.11 -10.09
N TRP A 149 10.60 -31.26 -11.01
CA TRP A 149 11.00 -29.89 -10.73
C TRP A 149 10.11 -28.90 -11.49
N ALA A 150 9.80 -27.78 -10.89
CA ALA A 150 9.13 -26.67 -11.53
C ALA A 150 10.00 -25.41 -11.53
N ALA A 151 10.01 -24.70 -12.67
CA ALA A 151 10.72 -23.43 -12.84
C ALA A 151 9.88 -22.28 -12.28
N VAL A 152 10.45 -21.55 -11.34
CA VAL A 152 9.85 -20.40 -10.66
C VAL A 152 10.08 -19.11 -11.47
N TRP A 153 9.04 -18.32 -11.64
CA TRP A 153 9.14 -17.02 -12.28
C TRP A 153 9.66 -15.96 -11.30
N GLY A 154 10.63 -15.17 -11.76
CA GLY A 154 11.18 -14.05 -11.00
C GLY A 154 12.47 -14.40 -10.25
N GLU A 155 12.48 -15.52 -9.56
CA GLU A 155 13.65 -15.96 -8.77
C GLU A 155 14.70 -16.72 -9.60
N ASN A 156 14.37 -17.03 -10.86
CA ASN A 156 15.21 -17.85 -11.76
C ASN A 156 15.74 -19.14 -11.14
N GLY A 157 14.91 -19.78 -10.31
CA GLY A 157 15.25 -21.00 -9.60
C GLY A 157 14.21 -22.09 -9.79
N PHE A 158 14.39 -23.17 -9.03
CA PHE A 158 13.58 -24.38 -9.17
C PHE A 158 13.06 -24.83 -7.81
N ILE A 159 11.82 -25.33 -7.80
CA ILE A 159 11.25 -25.99 -6.63
C ILE A 159 10.95 -27.46 -6.95
N PRO A 160 11.13 -28.38 -5.98
CA PRO A 160 10.68 -29.76 -6.16
C PRO A 160 9.16 -29.80 -6.11
N MET A 161 8.56 -30.49 -7.07
CA MET A 161 7.11 -30.68 -7.12
C MET A 161 6.76 -32.09 -7.53
N THR A 162 5.67 -32.60 -6.97
CA THR A 162 5.07 -33.89 -7.37
C THR A 162 3.66 -33.63 -7.90
N GLY A 163 3.26 -34.39 -8.90
CA GLY A 163 1.93 -34.28 -9.48
C GLY A 163 1.90 -33.67 -10.87
N THR A 164 0.72 -33.29 -11.32
CA THR A 164 0.50 -32.73 -12.66
C THR A 164 0.25 -31.23 -12.55
N ILE A 165 1.09 -30.43 -13.19
CA ILE A 165 0.90 -29.00 -13.34
C ILE A 165 -0.08 -28.74 -14.49
N ARG A 166 -1.08 -27.85 -14.24
CA ARG A 166 -2.12 -27.46 -15.20
C ARG A 166 -2.10 -25.96 -15.41
N PRO A 167 -1.23 -25.45 -16.31
CA PRO A 167 -1.12 -24.03 -16.53
C PRO A 167 -2.44 -23.43 -17.02
N GLN A 168 -2.78 -22.26 -16.48
CA GLN A 168 -3.93 -21.47 -16.88
C GLN A 168 -3.46 -20.22 -17.64
N ARG A 169 -4.38 -19.62 -18.40
CA ARG A 169 -4.14 -18.31 -19.01
C ARG A 169 -3.81 -17.31 -17.91
N TRP A 170 -2.64 -16.68 -18.04
CA TRP A 170 -2.20 -15.68 -17.07
C TRP A 170 -2.84 -14.33 -17.39
N THR A 171 -3.62 -13.78 -16.46
CA THR A 171 -4.37 -12.53 -16.65
C THR A 171 -3.77 -11.36 -15.86
N SER A 172 -2.89 -11.64 -14.92
CA SER A 172 -2.15 -10.59 -14.21
C SER A 172 -1.00 -10.06 -15.06
N SER A 173 -0.47 -8.92 -14.69
CA SER A 173 0.67 -8.29 -15.35
C SER A 173 1.93 -9.15 -15.36
N TRP A 174 2.83 -8.89 -16.29
CA TRP A 174 4.16 -9.55 -16.36
C TRP A 174 5.24 -8.61 -16.88
N MET A 175 6.49 -8.93 -16.56
CA MET A 175 7.64 -8.17 -17.03
C MET A 175 7.89 -8.39 -18.51
N VAL A 176 8.24 -7.31 -19.21
CA VAL A 176 8.61 -7.26 -20.62
C VAL A 176 9.87 -6.43 -20.84
N LEU A 177 10.48 -6.53 -22.00
CA LEU A 177 11.55 -5.63 -22.40
C LEU A 177 11.02 -4.36 -23.06
N PRO A 178 11.74 -3.23 -22.92
CA PRO A 178 11.39 -2.00 -23.62
C PRO A 178 11.55 -2.16 -25.14
N LEU A 179 10.63 -1.53 -25.87
CA LEU A 179 10.69 -1.40 -27.32
C LEU A 179 11.52 -0.19 -27.73
N ALA A 180 11.82 -0.08 -29.04
CA ALA A 180 12.49 1.09 -29.58
C ALA A 180 11.70 2.39 -29.28
N GLY A 181 12.35 3.34 -28.62
CA GLY A 181 11.74 4.60 -28.19
C GLY A 181 11.03 4.56 -26.84
N GLU A 182 11.04 3.44 -26.16
CA GLU A 182 10.65 3.33 -24.74
C GLU A 182 11.87 3.51 -23.84
N LEU A 183 11.66 3.97 -22.62
CA LEU A 183 12.70 4.12 -21.63
C LEU A 183 13.25 2.77 -21.17
N THR A 184 14.53 2.72 -20.88
CA THR A 184 15.14 1.67 -20.07
C THR A 184 14.82 1.90 -18.59
N ARG A 185 15.05 0.90 -17.75
CA ARG A 185 14.93 0.98 -16.28
C ARG A 185 15.71 2.17 -15.71
N ASP A 186 16.98 2.32 -16.14
CA ASP A 186 17.86 3.40 -15.65
C ASP A 186 17.42 4.78 -16.13
N GLU A 187 16.86 4.86 -17.34
CA GLU A 187 16.29 6.10 -17.86
C GLU A 187 15.03 6.51 -17.14
N ALA A 188 14.16 5.55 -16.76
CA ALA A 188 12.97 5.80 -15.97
C ALA A 188 13.34 6.33 -14.58
N ALA A 189 14.29 5.69 -13.89
CA ALA A 189 14.79 6.13 -12.58
C ALA A 189 15.40 7.53 -12.65
N ARG A 190 16.26 7.81 -13.66
CA ARG A 190 16.84 9.13 -13.87
C ARG A 190 15.78 10.19 -14.15
N LYS A 191 14.76 9.86 -14.95
CA LYS A 191 13.67 10.78 -15.26
C LYS A 191 12.87 11.15 -14.01
N LEU A 192 12.55 10.19 -13.14
CA LEU A 192 11.91 10.51 -11.85
C LEU A 192 12.78 11.47 -11.03
N ARG A 193 14.08 11.19 -10.89
CA ARG A 193 15.01 12.06 -10.15
C ARG A 193 15.02 13.51 -10.67
N GLU A 194 14.96 13.71 -11.98
CA GLU A 194 14.86 15.03 -12.61
C GLU A 194 13.50 15.71 -12.36
N MET A 195 12.43 14.94 -12.21
CA MET A 195 11.06 15.43 -12.01
C MET A 195 10.78 15.83 -10.56
N VAL A 196 11.34 15.15 -9.58
CA VAL A 196 11.05 15.36 -8.14
C VAL A 196 11.16 16.83 -7.71
N PRO A 197 12.24 17.59 -8.00
CA PRO A 197 12.31 19.00 -7.63
C PRO A 197 11.26 19.87 -8.32
N GLN A 198 10.87 19.51 -9.55
CA GLN A 198 9.91 20.27 -10.36
C GLN A 198 8.46 20.02 -9.94
N LYS A 199 8.19 18.85 -9.38
CA LYS A 199 6.87 18.37 -8.98
C LYS A 199 6.61 18.43 -7.47
N ARG A 200 7.51 19.08 -6.73
CA ARG A 200 7.49 19.12 -5.27
C ARG A 200 6.12 19.50 -4.69
N GLU A 201 5.53 20.59 -5.15
CA GLU A 201 4.25 21.07 -4.64
C GLU A 201 3.09 20.18 -5.09
N GLU A 202 3.11 19.74 -6.36
CA GLU A 202 2.07 18.88 -6.93
C GLU A 202 2.01 17.50 -6.24
N TRP A 203 3.17 16.97 -5.86
CA TRP A 203 3.29 15.66 -5.23
C TRP A 203 3.41 15.72 -3.70
N ASN A 204 3.23 16.89 -3.12
CA ASN A 204 3.36 17.14 -1.68
C ASN A 204 4.66 16.60 -1.07
N ILE A 205 5.79 16.85 -1.73
CA ILE A 205 7.11 16.40 -1.27
C ILE A 205 7.72 17.49 -0.38
N SER A 206 8.16 17.12 0.82
CA SER A 206 8.86 18.04 1.71
C SER A 206 10.14 18.58 1.08
N GLU A 207 10.47 19.86 1.36
CA GLU A 207 11.63 20.55 0.79
C GLU A 207 12.96 19.81 1.04
N VAL A 208 13.09 19.15 2.17
CA VAL A 208 14.28 18.37 2.54
C VAL A 208 14.58 17.25 1.54
N TYR A 209 13.55 16.68 0.90
CA TYR A 209 13.68 15.63 -0.11
C TYR A 209 13.89 16.15 -1.53
N THR A 210 13.94 17.46 -1.73
CA THR A 210 14.22 18.09 -3.04
C THR A 210 15.56 18.80 -3.09
N ASP A 211 16.31 18.81 -1.99
CA ASP A 211 17.68 19.31 -1.94
C ASP A 211 18.57 18.45 -2.85
N ALA A 212 19.36 19.10 -3.70
CA ALA A 212 20.18 18.44 -4.71
C ALA A 212 21.19 17.45 -4.10
N ARG A 213 21.76 17.76 -2.93
CA ARG A 213 22.70 16.88 -2.25
C ARG A 213 21.97 15.64 -1.72
N VAL A 214 20.80 15.82 -1.10
CA VAL A 214 19.98 14.71 -0.59
C VAL A 214 19.58 13.78 -1.73
N LEU A 215 19.12 14.33 -2.85
CA LEU A 215 18.75 13.56 -4.03
C LEU A 215 19.92 12.79 -4.64
N ASP A 216 21.12 13.38 -4.62
CA ASP A 216 22.27 12.84 -5.32
C ASP A 216 23.09 11.85 -4.49
N GLU A 217 23.23 12.09 -3.19
CA GLU A 217 24.15 11.35 -2.31
C GLU A 217 23.41 10.40 -1.35
N ASP A 218 22.19 10.75 -0.94
CA ASP A 218 21.54 10.11 0.19
C ASP A 218 20.36 9.23 -0.21
N MET A 219 19.63 9.57 -1.29
CA MET A 219 18.46 8.79 -1.72
C MET A 219 18.84 7.55 -2.50
N ARG A 220 18.08 6.48 -2.29
CA ARG A 220 18.14 5.29 -3.14
C ARG A 220 17.06 5.37 -4.20
N TRP A 221 17.50 5.20 -5.44
CA TRP A 221 16.63 5.15 -6.59
C TRP A 221 16.52 3.71 -7.07
N ASP A 222 15.31 3.19 -7.12
CA ASP A 222 15.05 1.87 -7.66
C ASP A 222 13.94 1.95 -8.70
N CYS A 223 13.89 0.95 -9.56
CA CYS A 223 12.90 0.87 -10.61
C CYS A 223 12.57 -0.59 -10.84
N SER A 224 11.30 -0.94 -10.89
CA SER A 224 10.86 -2.27 -11.28
C SER A 224 11.31 -2.60 -12.71
N GLY A 225 11.22 -3.85 -13.10
CA GLY A 225 11.19 -4.20 -14.53
C GLY A 225 10.01 -3.52 -15.22
N LEU A 226 10.08 -3.36 -16.55
CA LEU A 226 8.95 -2.87 -17.33
C LEU A 226 7.81 -3.88 -17.27
N VAL A 227 6.66 -3.46 -16.78
CA VAL A 227 5.47 -4.29 -16.57
C VAL A 227 4.48 -4.07 -17.70
N TYR A 228 3.95 -5.15 -18.26
CA TYR A 228 2.84 -5.15 -19.22
C TYR A 228 1.56 -5.65 -18.55
N GLU A 229 0.49 -4.87 -18.68
CA GLU A 229 -0.84 -5.19 -18.18
C GLU A 229 -1.70 -5.71 -19.35
N PRO A 230 -2.01 -7.02 -19.39
CA PRO A 230 -2.67 -7.61 -20.55
C PRO A 230 -4.13 -7.20 -20.73
N LEU A 231 -4.79 -6.72 -19.68
CA LEU A 231 -6.20 -6.30 -19.74
C LEU A 231 -6.35 -4.92 -20.37
N THR A 232 -5.42 -4.01 -20.12
CA THR A 232 -5.44 -2.64 -20.66
C THR A 232 -4.50 -2.46 -21.86
N GLY A 233 -3.51 -3.34 -22.02
CA GLY A 233 -2.43 -3.20 -22.99
C GLY A 233 -1.38 -2.16 -22.59
N GLU A 234 -1.45 -1.62 -21.37
CA GLU A 234 -0.52 -0.62 -20.87
C GLU A 234 0.83 -1.23 -20.50
N THR A 235 1.87 -0.40 -20.59
CA THR A 235 3.21 -0.78 -20.21
C THR A 235 3.81 0.31 -19.33
N PHE A 236 4.27 -0.04 -18.13
CA PHE A 236 4.73 0.94 -17.14
C PHE A 236 5.85 0.40 -16.25
N TYR A 237 6.54 1.34 -15.61
CA TYR A 237 7.48 1.12 -14.52
C TYR A 237 6.86 1.55 -13.19
N HIS A 238 7.20 0.86 -12.10
CA HIS A 238 7.14 1.46 -10.77
C HIS A 238 8.54 1.95 -10.44
N VAL A 239 8.67 3.25 -10.26
CA VAL A 239 9.94 3.92 -9.95
C VAL A 239 9.88 4.45 -8.53
N TYR A 240 10.90 4.18 -7.74
CA TYR A 240 10.93 4.45 -6.31
C TYR A 240 12.06 5.41 -5.95
N MET A 241 11.77 6.32 -5.03
CA MET A 241 12.75 7.10 -4.28
C MET A 241 12.61 6.74 -2.81
N ASN A 242 13.64 6.11 -2.25
CA ASN A 242 13.65 5.63 -0.88
C ASN A 242 14.69 6.39 -0.04
N ASP A 243 14.34 6.77 1.18
CA ASP A 243 15.31 7.29 2.15
C ASP A 243 15.83 6.13 3.02
N PRO A 244 17.13 5.79 2.95
CA PRO A 244 17.72 4.75 3.79
C PRO A 244 17.60 5.01 5.30
N LEU A 245 17.45 6.25 5.74
CA LEU A 245 17.28 6.59 7.15
C LEU A 245 15.92 6.14 7.71
N LEU A 246 14.91 5.96 6.84
CA LEU A 246 13.59 5.47 7.22
C LEU A 246 13.53 3.94 7.27
N MET A 247 14.60 3.26 6.82
CA MET A 247 14.62 1.80 6.67
C MET A 247 15.18 1.06 7.90
N ASP A 248 15.56 1.76 8.96
CA ASP A 248 16.32 1.24 10.11
C ASP A 248 15.78 -0.09 10.66
N GLY A 249 16.51 -1.19 10.38
CA GLY A 249 16.15 -2.55 10.79
C GLY A 249 14.97 -3.20 10.04
N ARG A 250 14.22 -2.49 9.22
CA ARG A 250 13.14 -3.02 8.37
C ARG A 250 13.70 -3.44 7.02
N LYS A 251 13.31 -4.60 6.51
CA LYS A 251 13.72 -5.04 5.15
C LYS A 251 13.25 -4.08 4.06
N TRP A 252 12.10 -3.44 4.27
CA TRP A 252 11.48 -2.47 3.36
C TRP A 252 10.86 -1.34 4.17
N SER A 253 11.20 -0.09 3.86
CA SER A 253 10.42 1.05 4.32
C SER A 253 9.12 1.08 3.49
N MET A 254 8.00 1.28 4.18
CA MET A 254 6.75 1.60 3.50
C MET A 254 6.71 3.08 3.09
N ASP A 255 7.65 3.89 3.63
CA ASP A 255 7.70 5.33 3.41
C ASP A 255 8.63 5.64 2.23
N THR A 256 8.03 5.88 1.09
CA THR A 256 8.69 6.06 -0.19
C THR A 256 7.88 7.01 -1.10
N LEU A 257 8.54 7.59 -2.07
CA LEU A 257 7.85 8.12 -3.25
C LEU A 257 7.87 7.03 -4.34
N MET A 258 6.71 6.51 -4.68
CA MET A 258 6.53 5.61 -5.81
C MET A 258 5.78 6.33 -6.93
N VAL A 259 6.32 6.25 -8.13
CA VAL A 259 5.67 6.79 -9.34
C VAL A 259 5.46 5.68 -10.35
N LYS A 260 4.20 5.44 -10.71
CA LYS A 260 3.85 4.61 -11.86
C LYS A 260 4.07 5.44 -13.12
N MET A 261 5.01 5.05 -13.94
CA MET A 261 5.46 5.79 -15.11
C MET A 261 5.28 4.95 -16.36
N SER A 262 4.64 5.48 -17.40
CA SER A 262 4.50 4.79 -18.69
C SER A 262 5.88 4.45 -19.28
N ALA A 263 5.92 3.47 -20.18
CA ALA A 263 7.15 3.13 -20.90
C ALA A 263 7.78 4.33 -21.66
N LYS A 264 7.01 5.38 -21.92
CA LYS A 264 7.49 6.64 -22.55
C LYS A 264 7.87 7.72 -21.54
N GLY A 265 7.70 7.43 -20.25
CA GLY A 265 8.07 8.34 -19.17
C GLY A 265 6.99 9.37 -18.82
N GLU A 266 5.74 9.10 -19.10
CA GLU A 266 4.61 9.90 -18.64
C GLU A 266 4.19 9.40 -17.25
N VAL A 267 3.93 10.32 -16.32
CA VAL A 267 3.43 9.98 -14.98
C VAL A 267 1.99 9.52 -15.11
N MET A 268 1.70 8.34 -14.61
CA MET A 268 0.35 7.76 -14.60
C MET A 268 -0.28 7.87 -13.20
N GLU A 269 0.52 7.64 -12.15
CA GLU A 269 0.07 7.61 -10.76
C GLU A 269 1.23 7.95 -9.83
N VAL A 270 0.95 8.59 -8.70
CA VAL A 270 1.96 8.98 -7.69
C VAL A 270 1.46 8.55 -6.32
N TYR A 271 2.31 7.83 -5.60
CA TYR A 271 2.12 7.49 -4.19
C TYR A 271 3.26 8.09 -3.40
N ASN A 272 2.98 9.10 -2.59
CA ASN A 272 3.95 9.72 -1.71
C ASN A 272 3.63 9.40 -0.25
N THR A 273 4.49 8.61 0.36
CA THR A 273 4.44 8.26 1.78
C THR A 273 5.70 8.68 2.52
N LEU A 274 6.56 9.53 1.89
CA LEU A 274 7.68 10.16 2.57
C LEU A 274 7.19 11.12 3.64
N PRO A 275 8.02 11.42 4.66
CA PRO A 275 7.72 12.46 5.64
C PRO A 275 7.28 13.77 4.99
N GLN A 276 6.10 14.23 5.37
CA GLN A 276 5.46 15.44 4.83
C GLN A 276 4.69 16.16 5.92
N THR A 277 4.37 17.43 5.71
CA THR A 277 3.48 18.19 6.61
C THR A 277 2.05 17.66 6.51
N GLY A 278 1.29 17.81 7.58
CA GLY A 278 -0.08 17.30 7.69
C GLY A 278 -0.17 16.19 8.74
N VAL A 279 -0.70 15.04 8.39
CA VAL A 279 -0.97 13.94 9.32
C VAL A 279 0.16 12.92 9.30
N ALA A 280 0.61 12.53 10.49
CA ALA A 280 1.43 11.35 10.73
C ALA A 280 0.78 10.43 11.77
N VAL A 281 1.12 9.16 11.72
CA VAL A 281 0.63 8.12 12.64
C VAL A 281 1.83 7.41 13.26
N CYS A 282 1.82 7.23 14.57
CA CYS A 282 2.82 6.46 15.29
C CYS A 282 2.80 5.00 14.83
N ALA A 283 3.90 4.50 14.30
CA ALA A 283 4.04 3.16 13.73
C ALA A 283 5.36 2.52 14.15
N PRO A 284 5.52 2.12 15.43
CA PRO A 284 6.71 1.44 15.90
C PRO A 284 6.92 0.11 15.17
N VAL A 285 8.13 -0.44 15.21
CA VAL A 285 8.47 -1.73 14.58
C VAL A 285 7.63 -2.87 15.13
N GLU A 286 7.50 -2.94 16.44
CA GLU A 286 6.61 -3.88 17.11
C GLU A 286 5.36 -3.13 17.59
N GLU A 287 4.18 -3.61 17.27
CA GLU A 287 2.91 -2.96 17.62
C GLU A 287 2.73 -2.71 19.13
N SER A 288 3.34 -3.54 19.96
CA SER A 288 3.33 -3.40 21.42
C SER A 288 4.24 -2.30 21.94
N ASP A 289 5.15 -1.81 21.10
CA ASP A 289 6.11 -0.77 21.45
C ASP A 289 5.45 0.61 21.38
N THR A 290 6.20 1.61 21.82
CA THR A 290 5.79 3.01 21.81
C THR A 290 6.76 3.85 21.00
N VAL A 291 6.25 4.95 20.44
CA VAL A 291 7.06 6.00 19.82
C VAL A 291 7.34 7.09 20.85
N THR A 292 8.60 7.47 20.99
CA THR A 292 9.00 8.48 21.97
C THR A 292 8.97 9.89 21.40
N LEU A 293 8.33 10.80 22.10
CA LEU A 293 8.36 12.24 21.85
C LEU A 293 9.50 12.86 22.67
N TYR A 294 10.43 13.54 22.03
CA TYR A 294 11.60 14.20 22.61
C TYR A 294 11.47 15.72 22.56
N ALA A 295 12.17 16.41 23.49
CA ALA A 295 12.20 17.87 23.52
C ALA A 295 12.98 18.46 22.32
N GLU A 296 14.05 17.79 21.88
CA GLU A 296 14.92 18.20 20.77
C GLU A 296 15.10 17.01 19.79
N PRO A 297 15.53 17.24 18.54
CA PRO A 297 15.73 16.19 17.55
C PRO A 297 16.99 15.34 17.81
N ASP A 298 17.05 14.75 18.98
CA ASP A 298 18.14 13.93 19.49
C ASP A 298 17.61 12.95 20.54
N GLU A 299 17.88 11.65 20.39
CA GLU A 299 17.47 10.60 21.34
C GLU A 299 18.12 10.76 22.74
N SER A 300 19.17 11.56 22.87
CA SER A 300 19.77 11.90 24.16
C SER A 300 19.13 13.08 24.87
N SER A 301 18.18 13.76 24.22
CA SER A 301 17.44 14.88 24.82
C SER A 301 16.38 14.39 25.80
N ASP A 302 15.77 15.31 26.53
CA ASP A 302 14.70 14.98 27.49
C ASP A 302 13.52 14.32 26.74
N MET A 303 13.14 13.12 27.22
CA MET A 303 11.93 12.43 26.80
C MET A 303 10.72 13.14 27.41
N LEU A 304 9.77 13.50 26.57
CA LEU A 304 8.51 14.13 26.99
C LEU A 304 7.43 13.09 27.25
N PHE A 305 7.17 12.22 26.26
CA PHE A 305 6.13 11.21 26.33
C PHE A 305 6.44 9.99 25.45
N HIS A 306 5.78 8.87 25.73
CA HIS A 306 5.72 7.68 24.89
C HIS A 306 4.28 7.50 24.39
N TYR A 307 4.09 7.39 23.09
CA TYR A 307 2.80 7.19 22.45
C TYR A 307 2.67 5.80 21.84
N TYR A 308 1.49 5.21 21.92
CA TYR A 308 1.22 3.89 21.35
C TYR A 308 1.07 3.95 19.83
N SER A 309 1.16 2.75 19.20
CA SER A 309 0.87 2.58 17.77
C SER A 309 -0.52 3.08 17.41
N GLY A 310 -0.67 3.72 16.25
CA GLY A 310 -1.94 4.28 15.78
C GLY A 310 -2.25 5.69 16.27
N MET A 311 -1.45 6.25 17.18
CA MET A 311 -1.66 7.64 17.62
C MET A 311 -1.39 8.63 16.49
N VAL A 312 -2.36 9.51 16.25
CA VAL A 312 -2.31 10.53 15.21
C VAL A 312 -1.59 11.78 15.71
N ALA A 313 -0.72 12.34 14.87
CA ALA A 313 0.04 13.55 15.13
C ALA A 313 -0.04 14.52 13.94
N GLU A 314 -0.13 15.81 14.24
CA GLU A 314 0.05 16.87 13.25
C GLU A 314 1.56 17.11 13.03
N VAL A 315 2.03 17.03 11.78
CA VAL A 315 3.42 17.30 11.41
C VAL A 315 3.62 18.79 11.23
N LEU A 316 4.46 19.40 12.07
CA LEU A 316 4.78 20.82 12.04
C LEU A 316 6.03 21.12 11.21
N GLU A 317 7.04 20.22 11.26
CA GLU A 317 8.32 20.40 10.57
C GLU A 317 8.93 19.03 10.22
N VAL A 318 9.57 18.95 9.06
CA VAL A 318 10.25 17.75 8.58
C VAL A 318 11.75 18.02 8.47
N GLN A 319 12.55 17.28 9.25
CA GLN A 319 14.03 17.31 9.21
C GLN A 319 14.61 15.92 8.86
N ARG A 320 14.08 15.28 7.82
CA ARG A 320 14.49 13.98 7.31
C ARG A 320 14.50 12.84 8.35
N ALA A 321 15.45 12.83 9.31
CA ALA A 321 15.52 11.81 10.38
C ALA A 321 14.59 12.11 11.56
N TRP A 322 14.13 13.35 11.69
CA TRP A 322 13.33 13.83 12.80
C TRP A 322 12.14 14.64 12.32
N ILE A 323 11.02 14.45 12.97
CA ILE A 323 9.77 15.14 12.67
C ILE A 323 9.32 15.88 13.91
N ARG A 324 9.10 17.20 13.79
CA ARG A 324 8.43 17.96 14.83
C ARG A 324 6.95 17.76 14.70
N VAL A 325 6.34 17.29 15.74
CA VAL A 325 4.91 16.96 15.76
C VAL A 325 4.18 17.67 16.90
N ARG A 326 2.85 17.75 16.73
CA ARG A 326 1.90 18.09 17.78
C ARG A 326 0.94 16.92 17.97
N ILE A 327 0.81 16.40 19.18
CA ILE A 327 -0.10 15.30 19.53
C ILE A 327 -1.08 15.76 20.60
N GLY A 328 -2.36 15.45 20.38
CA GLY A 328 -3.47 15.86 21.22
C GLY A 328 -4.26 17.00 20.62
N GLN A 329 -5.30 17.46 21.31
CA GLN A 329 -6.22 18.46 20.80
C GLN A 329 -6.26 19.72 21.67
N GLY A 330 -6.47 20.87 21.04
CA GLY A 330 -6.68 22.14 21.70
C GLY A 330 -5.55 22.52 22.65
N GLU A 331 -5.89 22.82 23.90
CA GLU A 331 -4.92 23.25 24.92
C GLU A 331 -4.11 22.07 25.51
N ALA A 332 -4.54 20.83 25.27
CA ALA A 332 -3.86 19.60 25.76
C ALA A 332 -2.95 18.94 24.71
N ALA A 333 -2.51 19.71 23.71
CA ALA A 333 -1.54 19.22 22.73
C ALA A 333 -0.11 19.39 23.26
N LEU A 334 0.72 18.36 23.07
CA LEU A 334 2.17 18.41 23.27
C LEU A 334 2.89 18.56 21.92
N GLU A 335 3.91 19.43 21.92
CA GLU A 335 4.83 19.54 20.79
C GLU A 335 6.18 18.97 21.16
N GLY A 336 6.84 18.34 20.19
CA GLY A 336 8.18 17.78 20.34
C GLY A 336 8.65 17.11 19.08
N TRP A 337 9.69 16.30 19.18
CA TRP A 337 10.35 15.63 18.08
C TRP A 337 10.20 14.12 18.19
N MET A 338 9.89 13.48 17.08
CA MET A 338 9.86 12.02 16.94
C MET A 338 10.80 11.57 15.83
N PRO A 339 11.43 10.39 15.97
CA PRO A 339 12.20 9.80 14.86
C PRO A 339 11.27 9.56 13.66
N ALA A 340 11.67 10.00 12.50
CA ALA A 340 10.87 9.86 11.27
C ALA A 340 10.57 8.38 10.93
N ARG A 341 11.47 7.48 11.29
CA ARG A 341 11.36 6.02 11.08
C ARG A 341 10.24 5.35 11.87
N ASP A 342 9.78 5.97 12.97
CA ASP A 342 8.74 5.44 13.85
C ASP A 342 7.37 6.03 13.56
N LEU A 343 7.27 6.79 12.47
CA LEU A 343 6.05 7.41 11.95
C LEU A 343 5.74 6.93 10.54
N THR A 344 4.48 6.99 10.17
CA THR A 344 4.03 6.88 8.77
C THR A 344 3.10 8.04 8.43
N TYR A 345 2.96 8.40 7.15
CA TYR A 345 2.44 9.71 6.75
C TYR A 345 1.21 9.60 5.84
N GLY A 346 0.27 10.49 6.06
CA GLY A 346 -0.97 10.61 5.31
C GLY A 346 -2.19 10.10 6.09
N VAL A 347 -3.35 10.72 5.87
CA VAL A 347 -4.62 10.42 6.56
C VAL A 347 -5.02 8.94 6.41
N TRP A 348 -4.81 8.35 5.23
CA TRP A 348 -5.16 6.95 4.97
C TRP A 348 -4.39 5.94 5.84
N ARG A 349 -3.24 6.35 6.42
CA ARG A 349 -2.45 5.52 7.33
C ARG A 349 -3.14 5.27 8.67
N GLU A 350 -4.09 6.11 9.05
CA GLU A 350 -4.89 5.88 10.26
C GLU A 350 -5.63 4.54 10.22
N ARG A 351 -5.96 4.06 9.03
CA ARG A 351 -6.67 2.79 8.81
C ARG A 351 -5.76 1.59 8.52
N ASP A 352 -4.47 1.84 8.28
CA ASP A 352 -3.47 0.79 7.99
C ASP A 352 -2.66 0.40 9.23
N VAL A 353 -2.46 1.36 10.15
CA VAL A 353 -1.68 1.15 11.38
C VAL A 353 -2.62 0.67 12.48
N ALA A 354 -2.23 -0.43 13.15
CA ALA A 354 -2.99 -0.93 14.28
C ALA A 354 -3.09 0.13 15.40
N HIS A 355 -4.30 0.52 15.73
CA HIS A 355 -4.55 1.45 16.82
C HIS A 355 -4.48 0.71 18.15
N VAL A 356 -3.40 0.95 18.91
CA VAL A 356 -3.14 0.31 20.21
C VAL A 356 -3.47 1.27 21.33
N VAL A 357 -4.27 0.81 22.25
CA VAL A 357 -4.70 1.61 23.43
C VAL A 357 -4.46 0.84 24.72
N ARG A 358 -4.41 1.58 25.83
CA ARG A 358 -4.58 1.02 27.16
C ARG A 358 -5.81 1.64 27.81
N TRP A 359 -6.46 0.86 28.63
CA TRP A 359 -7.61 1.33 29.36
C TRP A 359 -7.26 1.59 30.81
N TYR A 360 -7.79 2.68 31.34
CA TYR A 360 -7.75 3.01 32.75
C TYR A 360 -9.19 3.12 33.27
N THR A 361 -9.48 2.43 34.37
CA THR A 361 -10.75 2.57 35.04
C THR A 361 -10.67 3.68 36.07
N ALA A 362 -11.24 4.84 35.75
CA ALA A 362 -11.28 5.99 36.63
C ALA A 362 -12.37 5.80 37.69
N GLU A 363 -12.00 5.89 38.98
CA GLU A 363 -12.95 6.04 40.07
C GLU A 363 -13.46 7.48 40.14
N ALA A 364 -14.74 7.64 40.47
CA ALA A 364 -15.35 8.96 40.54
C ALA A 364 -14.67 9.81 41.63
N GLY A 365 -14.04 10.92 41.25
CA GLY A 365 -14.05 12.05 42.12
C GLY A 365 -12.75 12.78 42.48
N GLU A 366 -11.52 12.39 42.17
CA GLU A 366 -10.38 13.12 42.75
C GLU A 366 -9.21 13.46 41.84
N GLN A 367 -9.24 13.07 40.57
CA GLN A 367 -8.12 13.35 39.66
C GLN A 367 -8.46 14.49 38.72
N ALA A 368 -7.75 15.61 38.85
CA ALA A 368 -7.86 16.72 37.90
C ALA A 368 -7.19 16.36 36.56
N VAL A 369 -7.77 16.89 35.50
CA VAL A 369 -7.23 16.81 34.14
C VAL A 369 -6.63 18.15 33.75
N TYR A 370 -5.40 18.14 33.30
CA TYR A 370 -4.60 19.31 33.01
C TYR A 370 -4.35 19.46 31.49
N ALA A 371 -4.06 20.68 31.07
CA ALA A 371 -3.67 21.01 29.71
C ALA A 371 -2.23 20.57 29.34
N ALA A 372 -1.40 20.26 30.33
CA ALA A 372 -0.05 19.75 30.15
C ALA A 372 0.30 18.79 31.31
N PRO A 373 1.33 17.94 31.19
CA PRO A 373 1.76 17.03 32.24
C PRO A 373 2.51 17.78 33.37
N ASP A 374 1.87 18.77 33.96
CA ASP A 374 2.35 19.66 35.00
C ASP A 374 1.19 20.08 35.90
N GLU A 375 1.30 19.88 37.20
CA GLU A 375 0.27 20.28 38.18
C GLU A 375 0.02 21.81 38.25
N SER A 376 0.96 22.62 37.72
CA SER A 376 0.80 24.06 37.58
C SER A 376 0.08 24.46 36.30
N ALA A 377 -0.15 23.53 35.37
CA ALA A 377 -0.85 23.78 34.13
C ALA A 377 -2.34 24.09 34.36
N LYS A 378 -2.97 24.66 33.35
CA LYS A 378 -4.41 24.94 33.38
C LYS A 378 -5.19 23.66 33.64
N VAL A 379 -6.07 23.66 34.62
CA VAL A 379 -7.02 22.57 34.85
C VAL A 379 -8.13 22.65 33.81
N LEU A 380 -8.24 21.62 33.00
CA LEU A 380 -9.31 21.46 31.99
C LEU A 380 -10.58 20.90 32.63
N ARG A 381 -10.40 19.93 33.56
CA ARG A 381 -11.48 19.37 34.38
C ARG A 381 -11.01 19.15 35.80
N GLN A 382 -11.92 19.39 36.77
CA GLN A 382 -11.63 19.17 38.19
C GLN A 382 -11.64 17.69 38.57
N THR A 383 -12.33 16.87 37.82
CA THR A 383 -12.49 15.43 38.07
C THR A 383 -12.51 14.66 36.76
N LEU A 384 -11.83 13.50 36.73
CA LEU A 384 -12.02 12.55 35.64
C LEU A 384 -13.47 12.05 35.61
N PRO A 385 -14.05 11.82 34.42
CA PRO A 385 -15.30 11.10 34.34
C PRO A 385 -15.14 9.70 34.94
N SER A 386 -16.12 9.23 35.72
CA SER A 386 -16.11 7.85 36.20
C SER A 386 -16.33 6.90 35.03
N GLY A 387 -15.54 5.87 34.94
CA GLY A 387 -15.66 4.87 33.89
C GLY A 387 -14.33 4.48 33.27
N ILE A 388 -14.40 3.90 32.09
CA ILE A 388 -13.23 3.48 31.33
C ILE A 388 -12.77 4.63 30.44
N VAL A 389 -11.53 5.04 30.58
CA VAL A 389 -10.90 6.07 29.74
C VAL A 389 -9.73 5.48 28.97
N GLU A 390 -9.50 6.00 27.79
CA GLU A 390 -8.42 5.60 26.92
C GLU A 390 -7.11 6.31 27.28
N VAL A 391 -6.03 5.56 27.40
CA VAL A 391 -4.67 6.09 27.63
C VAL A 391 -3.92 6.04 26.31
N ASN A 392 -3.61 7.21 25.77
CA ASN A 392 -2.94 7.39 24.47
C ASN A 392 -1.42 7.43 24.61
N GLY A 393 -0.92 7.84 25.76
CA GLY A 393 0.50 7.97 25.99
C GLY A 393 0.86 7.97 27.46
N ILE A 394 2.12 7.67 27.75
CA ILE A 394 2.69 7.59 29.09
C ILE A 394 3.90 8.52 29.16
N GLY A 395 3.90 9.43 30.12
CA GLY A 395 5.00 10.31 30.43
C GLY A 395 5.84 9.82 31.63
N THR A 396 6.70 10.70 32.10
CA THR A 396 7.46 10.48 33.35
C THR A 396 6.58 10.71 34.58
N ASP A 397 7.01 10.22 35.74
CA ASP A 397 6.43 10.49 37.06
C ASP A 397 4.93 10.18 37.20
N GLY A 398 4.45 9.18 36.42
CA GLY A 398 3.05 8.73 36.48
C GLY A 398 2.09 9.58 35.66
N TRP A 399 2.56 10.53 34.86
CA TRP A 399 1.71 11.27 33.93
C TRP A 399 1.25 10.38 32.78
N VAL A 400 -0.04 10.52 32.44
CA VAL A 400 -0.64 9.87 31.28
C VAL A 400 -1.45 10.89 30.48
N GLN A 401 -1.48 10.74 29.16
CA GLN A 401 -2.41 11.44 28.30
C GLN A 401 -3.64 10.56 28.09
N LEU A 402 -4.80 11.13 28.33
CA LEU A 402 -6.09 10.47 28.25
C LEU A 402 -6.92 11.04 27.12
N SER A 403 -7.74 10.18 26.50
CA SER A 403 -8.85 10.60 25.66
C SER A 403 -10.15 10.02 26.19
N TRP A 404 -11.20 10.80 26.07
CA TRP A 404 -12.57 10.36 26.29
C TRP A 404 -13.50 11.22 25.45
N TYR A 405 -14.73 10.79 25.33
CA TYR A 405 -15.76 11.51 24.60
C TYR A 405 -16.71 12.19 25.59
N ASP A 406 -16.91 13.51 25.43
CA ASP A 406 -17.84 14.32 26.22
C ASP A 406 -18.45 15.37 25.30
N ASN A 407 -19.37 14.94 24.44
CA ASN A 407 -19.95 15.67 23.31
C ASN A 407 -18.93 16.05 22.22
N GLU A 408 -17.66 16.12 22.54
CA GLU A 408 -16.50 16.33 21.67
C GLU A 408 -15.37 15.39 22.15
N PRO A 409 -14.47 14.98 21.28
CA PRO A 409 -13.26 14.29 21.73
C PRO A 409 -12.45 15.23 22.62
N VAL A 410 -12.19 14.78 23.85
CA VAL A 410 -11.42 15.54 24.83
C VAL A 410 -10.13 14.83 25.12
N THR A 411 -9.02 15.55 25.00
CA THR A 411 -7.69 15.08 25.40
C THR A 411 -7.22 15.87 26.61
N GLY A 412 -6.52 15.24 27.53
CA GLY A 412 -5.93 15.91 28.69
C GLY A 412 -4.92 15.05 29.40
N PHE A 413 -4.24 15.63 30.37
CA PHE A 413 -3.21 14.97 31.16
C PHE A 413 -3.66 14.78 32.60
N THR A 414 -3.39 13.60 33.14
CA THR A 414 -3.57 13.36 34.56
C THR A 414 -2.38 12.60 35.13
N ARG A 415 -2.14 12.74 36.43
CA ARG A 415 -1.12 11.99 37.12
C ARG A 415 -1.76 10.83 37.84
N LEU A 416 -1.40 9.60 37.46
CA LEU A 416 -1.87 8.40 38.13
C LEU A 416 -1.08 8.15 39.43
N GLY A 417 -1.78 7.67 40.45
CA GLY A 417 -1.13 7.22 41.69
C GLY A 417 -0.26 5.97 41.49
N GLU A 418 0.64 5.71 42.43
CA GLU A 418 1.54 4.53 42.37
C GLU A 418 0.77 3.19 42.34
N ASP A 419 -0.45 3.16 42.87
CA ASP A 419 -1.30 1.97 42.91
C ASP A 419 -2.26 1.87 41.69
N ALA A 420 -2.18 2.78 40.73
CA ALA A 420 -3.05 2.78 39.57
C ALA A 420 -2.70 1.66 38.58
N GLU A 421 -3.62 0.77 38.33
CA GLU A 421 -3.45 -0.32 37.36
C GLU A 421 -3.91 0.10 35.97
N LEU A 422 -2.97 0.24 35.04
CA LEU A 422 -3.25 0.36 33.62
C LEU A 422 -3.48 -1.02 33.01
N GLY A 423 -4.53 -1.14 32.20
CA GLY A 423 -4.76 -2.33 31.37
C GLY A 423 -3.53 -2.67 30.51
N LYS A 424 -3.47 -3.87 29.96
CA LYS A 424 -2.44 -4.22 28.97
C LYS A 424 -2.70 -3.47 27.66
N PRO A 425 -1.64 -3.14 26.89
CA PRO A 425 -1.83 -2.67 25.52
C PRO A 425 -2.66 -3.67 24.71
N MET A 426 -3.66 -3.19 23.99
CA MET A 426 -4.52 -4.01 23.13
C MET A 426 -4.93 -3.21 21.91
N ARG A 427 -5.22 -3.90 20.82
CA ARG A 427 -5.78 -3.25 19.63
C ARG A 427 -7.19 -2.75 19.94
N ALA A 428 -7.49 -1.54 19.54
CA ALA A 428 -8.85 -1.03 19.51
C ALA A 428 -9.62 -1.70 18.36
N GLU A 429 -10.83 -2.18 18.66
CA GLU A 429 -11.70 -2.79 17.64
C GLU A 429 -12.40 -1.74 16.78
N VAL A 430 -12.68 -0.59 17.38
CA VAL A 430 -13.35 0.56 16.75
C VAL A 430 -12.68 1.85 17.22
N TYR A 431 -12.36 2.76 16.31
CA TYR A 431 -11.73 4.03 16.62
C TYR A 431 -12.08 5.13 15.61
N HIS A 432 -11.86 6.38 15.99
CA HIS A 432 -12.11 7.53 15.14
C HIS A 432 -11.02 7.66 14.07
N VAL A 433 -11.43 8.07 12.87
CA VAL A 433 -10.53 8.38 11.76
C VAL A 433 -10.98 9.66 11.04
N ASP A 434 -10.05 10.27 10.31
CA ASP A 434 -10.38 11.38 9.42
C ASP A 434 -10.89 10.88 8.05
N PRO A 435 -11.74 11.64 7.35
CA PRO A 435 -12.21 11.28 6.02
C PRO A 435 -11.07 11.34 4.98
N LEU A 436 -11.09 10.40 4.04
CA LEU A 436 -10.19 10.38 2.89
C LEU A 436 -10.66 11.35 1.79
N ASP A 437 -9.79 11.64 0.81
CA ASP A 437 -10.07 12.59 -0.28
C ASP A 437 -11.28 12.21 -1.15
N ASP A 438 -11.61 10.92 -1.24
CA ASP A 438 -12.76 10.38 -2.00
C ASP A 438 -14.00 10.14 -1.13
N GLU A 439 -13.95 10.52 0.13
CA GLU A 439 -15.04 10.46 1.09
C GLU A 439 -15.65 11.84 1.33
N LEU A 440 -16.86 11.87 1.88
CA LEU A 440 -17.46 13.14 2.27
C LEU A 440 -16.63 13.79 3.40
N SER A 441 -16.38 15.07 3.31
CA SER A 441 -15.91 15.85 4.45
C SER A 441 -16.94 15.84 5.59
N PHE A 442 -16.53 16.17 6.81
CA PHE A 442 -17.48 16.29 7.93
C PHE A 442 -18.63 17.25 7.64
N GLU A 443 -18.37 18.37 6.95
CA GLU A 443 -19.41 19.35 6.58
C GLU A 443 -20.41 18.75 5.57
N GLU A 444 -19.94 18.08 4.53
CA GLU A 444 -20.80 17.43 3.54
C GLU A 444 -21.59 16.25 4.13
N ALA A 445 -20.94 15.49 5.03
CA ALA A 445 -21.57 14.40 5.76
C ALA A 445 -22.70 14.90 6.67
N GLU A 446 -22.48 16.00 7.40
CA GLU A 446 -23.51 16.64 8.23
C GLU A 446 -24.71 17.09 7.38
N GLU A 447 -24.48 17.77 6.26
CA GLU A 447 -25.56 18.23 5.37
C GLU A 447 -26.40 17.04 4.89
N LYS A 448 -25.74 15.97 4.47
CA LYS A 448 -26.41 14.76 3.98
C LYS A 448 -27.16 14.01 5.08
N ALA A 449 -26.55 13.87 6.25
CA ALA A 449 -27.20 13.26 7.41
C ALA A 449 -28.45 14.03 7.87
N ARG A 450 -28.44 15.38 7.81
CA ARG A 450 -29.62 16.22 8.10
C ARG A 450 -30.79 15.92 7.17
N GLU A 451 -30.51 15.65 5.89
CA GLU A 451 -31.56 15.25 4.95
C GLU A 451 -32.17 13.90 5.35
N TYR A 452 -31.36 12.91 5.71
CA TYR A 452 -31.83 11.61 6.18
C TYR A 452 -32.61 11.72 7.51
N ALA A 453 -32.10 12.50 8.46
CA ALA A 453 -32.79 12.78 9.72
C ALA A 453 -34.16 13.44 9.49
N TRP A 454 -34.26 14.38 8.54
CA TRP A 454 -35.54 14.96 8.15
C TRP A 454 -36.50 13.92 7.53
N GLN A 455 -36.03 13.10 6.61
CA GLN A 455 -36.85 12.05 5.99
C GLN A 455 -37.38 11.06 7.03
N TYR A 456 -36.52 10.64 7.97
CA TYR A 456 -36.90 9.78 9.08
C TYR A 456 -37.92 10.47 10.00
N GLY A 457 -37.62 11.67 10.47
CA GLY A 457 -38.48 12.44 11.37
C GLY A 457 -39.85 12.74 10.78
N LYS A 458 -39.93 13.00 9.47
CA LYS A 458 -41.20 13.17 8.75
C LYS A 458 -42.08 11.91 8.82
N LYS A 459 -41.47 10.74 8.74
CA LYS A 459 -42.18 9.44 8.67
C LYS A 459 -42.48 8.84 10.05
N HIS A 460 -41.54 8.92 10.96
CA HIS A 460 -41.55 8.23 12.24
C HIS A 460 -41.55 9.15 13.46
N GLY A 461 -40.97 10.34 13.35
CA GLY A 461 -40.71 11.23 14.47
C GLY A 461 -41.95 11.81 15.14
N LYS A 462 -41.76 12.33 16.34
CA LYS A 462 -42.72 13.09 17.13
C LYS A 462 -42.15 14.47 17.47
N GLY A 463 -43.03 15.41 17.85
CA GLY A 463 -42.58 16.75 18.30
C GLY A 463 -41.74 17.47 17.25
N TRP A 464 -40.57 17.93 17.65
CA TRP A 464 -39.65 18.75 16.84
C TRP A 464 -39.13 17.99 15.61
N LYS A 465 -39.01 16.68 15.68
CA LYS A 465 -38.52 15.80 14.60
C LYS A 465 -39.39 15.85 13.34
N ARG A 466 -40.65 16.32 13.45
CA ARG A 466 -41.56 16.56 12.32
C ARG A 466 -41.43 17.93 11.65
N SER A 467 -40.59 18.80 12.17
CA SER A 467 -40.35 20.13 11.62
C SER A 467 -39.00 20.21 10.91
N LYS A 468 -39.01 20.39 9.59
CA LYS A 468 -37.74 20.55 8.83
C LYS A 468 -36.88 21.67 9.43
N LYS A 469 -37.48 22.84 9.75
CA LYS A 469 -36.76 23.95 10.38
C LYS A 469 -36.13 23.57 11.73
N ALA A 470 -36.79 22.68 12.49
CA ALA A 470 -36.26 22.25 13.78
C ALA A 470 -35.12 21.24 13.62
N VAL A 471 -35.21 20.32 12.64
CA VAL A 471 -34.14 19.39 12.28
C VAL A 471 -32.94 20.14 11.71
N ASP A 472 -33.17 21.10 10.82
CA ASP A 472 -32.10 21.95 10.24
C ASP A 472 -31.35 22.78 11.31
N GLY A 473 -32.01 23.12 12.41
CA GLY A 473 -31.44 23.89 13.54
C GLY A 473 -31.08 23.04 14.77
N ALA A 474 -31.16 21.71 14.67
CA ALA A 474 -30.76 20.81 15.75
C ALA A 474 -29.24 20.79 15.94
N ALA A 475 -28.79 20.63 17.17
CA ALA A 475 -27.38 20.34 17.45
C ALA A 475 -27.00 19.01 16.80
N CYS A 476 -25.75 18.89 16.45
CA CYS A 476 -25.22 17.72 15.75
C CYS A 476 -23.93 17.27 16.40
N GLU A 477 -23.84 15.99 16.71
CA GLU A 477 -22.61 15.29 17.03
C GLU A 477 -22.33 14.30 15.91
N MET A 478 -21.09 14.26 15.43
CA MET A 478 -20.72 13.42 14.31
C MET A 478 -19.33 12.84 14.48
N GLN A 479 -19.20 11.59 14.10
CA GLN A 479 -17.95 10.84 14.16
C GLN A 479 -17.84 9.96 12.92
N LEU A 480 -16.63 9.80 12.40
CA LEU A 480 -16.31 8.76 11.42
C LEU A 480 -15.58 7.63 12.17
N MET A 481 -16.26 6.50 12.31
CA MET A 481 -15.79 5.35 13.08
C MET A 481 -15.26 4.26 12.15
N TYR A 482 -14.00 3.87 12.34
CA TYR A 482 -13.41 2.74 11.62
C TYR A 482 -13.52 1.47 12.45
N VAL A 483 -13.97 0.38 11.82
CA VAL A 483 -14.10 -0.94 12.43
C VAL A 483 -12.99 -1.84 11.89
N GLU A 484 -12.02 -2.17 12.72
CA GLU A 484 -10.81 -2.94 12.36
C GLU A 484 -11.16 -4.29 11.72
N GLN A 485 -12.14 -5.01 12.25
CA GLN A 485 -12.51 -6.34 11.77
C GLN A 485 -13.07 -6.34 10.34
N THR A 486 -13.85 -5.33 9.98
CA THR A 486 -14.46 -5.20 8.63
C THR A 486 -13.65 -4.35 7.68
N ARG A 487 -12.70 -3.58 8.21
CA ARG A 487 -11.96 -2.54 7.49
C ARG A 487 -12.87 -1.52 6.80
N GLN A 488 -13.97 -1.18 7.46
CA GLN A 488 -14.94 -0.20 6.97
C GLN A 488 -15.01 0.97 7.95
N ALA A 489 -15.27 2.14 7.40
CA ALA A 489 -15.58 3.33 8.19
C ALA A 489 -17.02 3.74 7.92
N ASP A 490 -17.72 4.22 8.95
CA ASP A 490 -19.09 4.70 8.83
C ASP A 490 -19.27 5.98 9.63
N TYR A 491 -20.00 6.95 9.05
CA TYR A 491 -20.42 8.14 9.77
C TYR A 491 -21.54 7.80 10.73
N CYS A 492 -21.33 8.09 12.01
CA CYS A 492 -22.33 8.06 13.06
C CYS A 492 -22.71 9.48 13.44
N VAL A 493 -23.94 9.88 13.17
CA VAL A 493 -24.41 11.26 13.36
C VAL A 493 -25.63 11.28 14.29
N TRP A 494 -25.56 12.11 15.31
CA TRP A 494 -26.64 12.29 16.29
C TRP A 494 -27.17 13.72 16.26
N PHE A 495 -28.46 13.90 15.98
CA PHE A 495 -29.15 15.19 15.99
C PHE A 495 -30.07 15.28 17.19
N TYR A 496 -29.97 16.37 17.95
CA TYR A 496 -30.78 16.61 19.15
C TYR A 496 -31.08 18.09 19.36
N GLN A 497 -32.06 18.38 20.23
CA GLN A 497 -32.30 19.77 20.68
C GLN A 497 -31.42 20.07 21.87
N ALA A 498 -30.77 21.24 21.87
CA ALA A 498 -29.94 21.69 22.99
C ALA A 498 -30.74 21.65 24.33
N GLY A 499 -30.17 20.94 25.31
CA GLY A 499 -30.81 20.69 26.61
C GLY A 499 -31.77 19.48 26.65
N ASN A 500 -31.86 18.70 25.59
CA ASN A 500 -32.59 17.44 25.56
C ASN A 500 -31.88 16.43 24.65
N GLU A 501 -30.68 16.03 25.06
CA GLU A 501 -29.75 15.21 24.30
C GLU A 501 -30.21 13.74 24.18
N GLU A 502 -31.07 13.28 25.08
CA GLU A 502 -31.63 11.91 25.04
C GLU A 502 -32.72 11.74 23.96
N ASP A 503 -33.34 12.82 23.46
CA ASP A 503 -34.40 12.78 22.44
C ASP A 503 -33.86 13.25 21.08
N GLY A 504 -33.15 12.36 20.37
CA GLY A 504 -32.49 12.68 19.11
C GLY A 504 -32.93 11.81 17.93
N ILE A 505 -32.25 11.99 16.82
CA ILE A 505 -32.28 11.14 15.62
C ILE A 505 -30.86 10.71 15.31
N ALA A 506 -30.63 9.40 15.32
CA ALA A 506 -29.38 8.80 14.85
C ALA A 506 -29.44 8.60 13.33
N VAL A 507 -28.33 8.86 12.66
CA VAL A 507 -28.13 8.55 11.25
C VAL A 507 -26.77 7.87 11.12
N GLU A 508 -26.77 6.70 10.52
CA GLU A 508 -25.56 5.95 10.15
C GLU A 508 -25.46 5.89 8.63
N MET A 509 -24.32 6.25 8.06
CA MET A 509 -24.11 6.26 6.62
C MET A 509 -22.67 5.93 6.25
N THR A 510 -22.48 5.39 5.04
CA THR A 510 -21.14 5.12 4.50
C THR A 510 -20.33 6.41 4.34
N PRO A 511 -19.00 6.32 4.20
CA PRO A 511 -18.15 7.50 3.92
C PRO A 511 -18.53 8.26 2.64
N GLN A 512 -19.15 7.58 1.67
CA GLN A 512 -19.69 8.19 0.44
C GLN A 512 -21.12 8.72 0.62
N GLY A 513 -21.67 8.61 1.84
CA GLY A 513 -22.96 9.17 2.22
C GLY A 513 -24.17 8.34 1.82
N GLU A 514 -24.04 7.02 1.66
CA GLU A 514 -25.19 6.13 1.50
C GLU A 514 -25.78 5.79 2.87
N LEU A 515 -27.08 5.92 3.02
CA LEU A 515 -27.76 5.64 4.29
C LEU A 515 -27.66 4.15 4.65
N ILE A 516 -27.15 3.84 5.82
CA ILE A 516 -27.13 2.51 6.43
C ILE A 516 -28.36 2.35 7.35
N ALA A 517 -28.51 3.24 8.31
CA ALA A 517 -29.58 3.22 9.28
C ALA A 517 -30.03 4.63 9.72
N SER A 518 -31.26 4.73 10.22
CA SER A 518 -31.74 5.92 10.95
C SER A 518 -32.82 5.51 11.96
N ASP A 519 -32.70 5.96 13.21
CA ASP A 519 -33.65 5.66 14.28
C ASP A 519 -33.75 6.77 15.36
N GLU A 520 -34.52 6.55 16.43
CA GLU A 520 -34.71 7.48 17.56
C GLU A 520 -33.76 7.22 18.73
N GLY A 521 -32.68 6.48 18.53
CA GLY A 521 -31.70 6.25 19.57
C GLY A 521 -30.63 5.25 19.20
N PHE A 522 -29.40 5.47 19.65
CA PHE A 522 -28.44 4.38 19.72
C PHE A 522 -28.85 3.49 20.90
N GLY A 523 -29.46 2.33 20.57
CA GLY A 523 -29.83 1.31 21.56
C GLY A 523 -28.62 0.51 22.01
#